data_8857951e3fd707acf851b509537870e3
#
_entry.id   8857951e3fd707acf851b509537870e3
#
_cell.length_a   1.000
_cell.length_b   1.000
_cell.length_c   1.000
_cell.angle_alpha   90.00
_cell.angle_beta   90.00
_cell.angle_gamma   90.00
#
_symmetry.space_group_name_H-M   'P 1'
#
loop_
_entity.id
_entity.type
_entity.pdbx_description
1 polymer ?
#
loop_
_entity_poly.entity_id
_entity_poly.type
_entity_poly.pdbx_seq_one_letter_code
_entity_poly.pdbx_strand_id
1 'polypeptide(L)'
;MDSLITAAAQALAAGDPLGALKRVALRDDAPALALRGIAMAQLGDFVRAKALLKSAARAFGPREAVARARCVVAEAEIALVSRDLGWPEKALDAAQAVLQAHGDRINAAHARNLQVRRLLLIGRLDEADQRLAGLDPSALPAAARTAHDLVVAGLAIRRLQTRAAREALMRAYDAARQAGIPALIAEVQGAALALQATAGRLVALGTERPLLLDQVEVLFASDTLVIDACRHAVRHRGSVVSLATRPVLFTLARALGEAWPGDVPRDALVAIAFRGKHADESHRARLRVEIGRLRVELTPLAEVTATKRGFALTPRGAQEIVVLAPPLDERHGDVLALLADGEAWSSSALAIALGASARTVQRALEQLAAAGKIAGFGRGRSRRWTTPSVPGFPTSLLLPGPLPSD
;
A
#
# COMPACT_ATOMS: atom_id res chain seq x y z
N MET A 1 22.38 -17.93 -31.62
CA MET A 1 21.35 -17.73 -30.55
C MET A 1 20.77 -19.07 -30.20
N ASP A 2 20.64 -19.37 -28.92
CA ASP A 2 20.08 -20.65 -28.45
C ASP A 2 18.54 -20.61 -28.60
N SER A 3 18.02 -21.40 -29.55
CA SER A 3 16.60 -21.42 -29.90
C SER A 3 15.69 -21.81 -28.71
N LEU A 4 16.19 -22.67 -27.80
CA LEU A 4 15.43 -23.08 -26.60
C LEU A 4 15.33 -21.96 -25.58
N ILE A 5 16.40 -21.16 -25.38
CA ILE A 5 16.40 -20.00 -24.49
C ILE A 5 15.42 -18.94 -25.03
N THR A 6 15.48 -18.66 -26.33
CA THR A 6 14.56 -17.70 -26.97
C THR A 6 13.10 -18.17 -26.85
N ALA A 7 12.82 -19.44 -27.15
CA ALA A 7 11.47 -19.99 -27.03
C ALA A 7 10.95 -20.05 -25.58
N ALA A 8 11.83 -20.28 -24.60
CA ALA A 8 11.47 -20.21 -23.19
C ALA A 8 11.16 -18.76 -22.75
N ALA A 9 11.95 -17.79 -23.19
CA ALA A 9 11.71 -16.37 -22.91
C ALA A 9 10.38 -15.89 -23.53
N GLN A 10 10.07 -16.31 -24.76
CA GLN A 10 8.79 -16.01 -25.41
C GLN A 10 7.60 -16.64 -24.67
N ALA A 11 7.74 -17.89 -24.20
CA ALA A 11 6.70 -18.55 -23.40
C ALA A 11 6.42 -17.76 -22.11
N LEU A 12 7.47 -17.32 -21.40
CA LEU A 12 7.30 -16.48 -20.20
C LEU A 12 6.62 -15.15 -20.51
N ALA A 13 7.01 -14.49 -21.60
CA ALA A 13 6.40 -13.23 -22.03
C ALA A 13 4.91 -13.39 -22.41
N ALA A 14 4.53 -14.59 -22.85
CA ALA A 14 3.13 -14.95 -23.11
C ALA A 14 2.36 -15.44 -21.88
N GLY A 15 2.99 -15.49 -20.69
CA GLY A 15 2.37 -15.98 -19.46
C GLY A 15 2.27 -17.51 -19.38
N ASP A 16 3.13 -18.24 -20.08
CA ASP A 16 3.23 -19.72 -20.05
C ASP A 16 4.50 -20.19 -19.32
N PRO A 17 4.53 -20.17 -17.96
CA PRO A 17 5.70 -20.61 -17.21
C PRO A 17 5.99 -22.10 -17.34
N LEU A 18 4.96 -22.94 -17.53
CA LEU A 18 5.15 -24.38 -17.71
C LEU A 18 5.79 -24.70 -19.07
N GLY A 19 5.37 -24.01 -20.11
CA GLY A 19 5.99 -24.12 -21.43
C GLY A 19 7.44 -23.64 -21.43
N ALA A 20 7.76 -22.60 -20.67
CA ALA A 20 9.14 -22.17 -20.48
C ALA A 20 9.98 -23.23 -19.77
N LEU A 21 9.50 -23.77 -18.65
CA LEU A 21 10.19 -24.80 -17.89
C LEU A 21 10.49 -26.05 -18.72
N LYS A 22 9.54 -26.52 -19.53
CA LYS A 22 9.75 -27.69 -20.42
C LYS A 22 10.98 -27.52 -21.33
N ARG A 23 11.32 -26.27 -21.71
CA ARG A 23 12.42 -25.97 -22.63
C ARG A 23 13.77 -25.89 -21.93
N VAL A 24 13.80 -25.49 -20.64
CA VAL A 24 15.05 -25.18 -19.92
C VAL A 24 15.23 -25.98 -18.63
N ALA A 25 14.35 -26.95 -18.34
CA ALA A 25 14.34 -27.70 -17.07
C ALA A 25 15.65 -28.43 -16.76
N LEU A 26 16.33 -28.96 -17.78
CA LEU A 26 17.55 -29.77 -17.68
C LEU A 26 18.82 -28.97 -17.94
N ARG A 27 18.74 -27.65 -18.02
CA ARG A 27 19.88 -26.79 -18.30
C ARG A 27 20.30 -26.02 -17.06
N ASP A 28 21.63 -25.86 -16.88
CA ASP A 28 22.22 -25.16 -15.75
C ASP A 28 23.13 -23.98 -16.16
N ASP A 29 23.08 -23.56 -17.43
CA ASP A 29 23.71 -22.33 -17.87
C ASP A 29 22.97 -21.09 -17.34
N ALA A 30 23.67 -19.96 -17.27
CA ALA A 30 23.14 -18.75 -16.64
C ALA A 30 21.80 -18.28 -17.21
N PRO A 31 21.59 -18.22 -18.56
CA PRO A 31 20.28 -17.85 -19.10
C PRO A 31 19.17 -18.81 -18.72
N ALA A 32 19.42 -20.12 -18.75
CA ALA A 32 18.43 -21.14 -18.38
C ALA A 32 18.05 -21.05 -16.88
N LEU A 33 19.02 -20.85 -16.00
CA LEU A 33 18.78 -20.62 -14.57
C LEU A 33 17.94 -19.37 -14.33
N ALA A 34 18.20 -18.28 -15.05
CA ALA A 34 17.41 -17.04 -14.96
C ALA A 34 15.95 -17.27 -15.36
N LEU A 35 15.72 -17.90 -16.52
CA LEU A 35 14.38 -18.19 -17.01
C LEU A 35 13.61 -19.17 -16.10
N ARG A 36 14.31 -20.20 -15.57
CA ARG A 36 13.72 -21.10 -14.58
C ARG A 36 13.35 -20.36 -13.30
N GLY A 37 14.19 -19.44 -12.85
CA GLY A 37 13.92 -18.59 -11.67
C GLY A 37 12.67 -17.76 -11.87
N ILE A 38 12.51 -17.13 -13.02
CA ILE A 38 11.33 -16.34 -13.39
C ILE A 38 10.09 -17.24 -13.48
N ALA A 39 10.19 -18.42 -14.15
CA ALA A 39 9.08 -19.35 -14.24
C ALA A 39 8.61 -19.84 -12.85
N MET A 40 9.54 -20.16 -11.95
CA MET A 40 9.21 -20.56 -10.57
C MET A 40 8.51 -19.42 -9.82
N ALA A 41 8.94 -18.18 -10.04
CA ALA A 41 8.27 -17.02 -9.44
C ALA A 41 6.83 -16.86 -9.94
N GLN A 42 6.58 -17.03 -11.22
CA GLN A 42 5.20 -17.01 -11.78
C GLN A 42 4.31 -18.14 -11.23
N LEU A 43 4.92 -19.27 -10.88
CA LEU A 43 4.22 -20.40 -10.24
C LEU A 43 4.07 -20.24 -8.73
N GLY A 44 4.60 -19.13 -8.14
CA GLY A 44 4.50 -18.84 -6.71
C GLY A 44 5.57 -19.47 -5.83
N ASP A 45 6.54 -20.24 -6.39
CA ASP A 45 7.68 -20.77 -5.62
C ASP A 45 8.80 -19.72 -5.52
N PHE A 46 8.57 -18.70 -4.68
CA PHE A 46 9.49 -17.59 -4.50
C PHE A 46 10.84 -18.00 -3.87
N VAL A 47 10.86 -19.06 -3.08
CA VAL A 47 12.10 -19.55 -2.45
C VAL A 47 13.04 -20.11 -3.50
N ARG A 48 12.54 -21.00 -4.34
CA ARG A 48 13.30 -21.61 -5.43
C ARG A 48 13.65 -20.57 -6.49
N ALA A 49 12.72 -19.67 -6.82
CA ALA A 49 12.93 -18.56 -7.75
C ALA A 49 14.12 -17.69 -7.35
N LYS A 50 14.14 -17.19 -6.10
CA LYS A 50 15.27 -16.39 -5.57
C LYS A 50 16.61 -17.16 -5.61
N ALA A 51 16.61 -18.45 -5.29
CA ALA A 51 17.82 -19.27 -5.32
C ALA A 51 18.37 -19.39 -6.75
N LEU A 52 17.50 -19.66 -7.74
CA LEU A 52 17.87 -19.78 -9.15
C LEU A 52 18.36 -18.44 -9.72
N LEU A 53 17.71 -17.33 -9.45
CA LEU A 53 18.11 -16.00 -9.91
C LEU A 53 19.48 -15.60 -9.34
N LYS A 54 19.74 -15.86 -8.05
CA LYS A 54 21.05 -15.62 -7.45
C LYS A 54 22.15 -16.48 -8.07
N SER A 55 21.84 -17.74 -8.41
CA SER A 55 22.77 -18.64 -9.09
C SER A 55 23.03 -18.14 -10.53
N ALA A 56 21.99 -17.72 -11.26
CA ALA A 56 22.12 -17.12 -12.57
C ALA A 56 22.99 -15.85 -12.54
N ALA A 57 22.69 -14.92 -11.62
CA ALA A 57 23.46 -13.67 -11.49
C ALA A 57 24.96 -13.90 -11.20
N ARG A 58 25.30 -14.99 -10.49
CA ARG A 58 26.70 -15.39 -10.25
C ARG A 58 27.33 -16.08 -11.44
N ALA A 59 26.54 -16.85 -12.20
CA ALA A 59 27.00 -17.55 -13.39
C ALA A 59 27.22 -16.65 -14.59
N PHE A 60 26.49 -15.52 -14.68
CA PHE A 60 26.75 -14.48 -15.68
C PHE A 60 28.10 -13.81 -15.41
N GLY A 61 28.93 -13.72 -16.43
CA GLY A 61 30.25 -13.12 -16.35
C GLY A 61 30.24 -11.59 -16.18
N PRO A 62 31.41 -10.97 -15.92
CA PRO A 62 31.51 -9.51 -15.75
C PRO A 62 31.03 -8.71 -16.96
N ARG A 63 31.14 -9.27 -18.17
CA ARG A 63 30.72 -8.65 -19.42
C ARG A 63 29.20 -8.67 -19.62
N GLU A 64 28.49 -9.52 -18.92
CA GLU A 64 27.02 -9.68 -19.01
C GLU A 64 26.27 -8.84 -17.97
N ALA A 65 26.65 -7.56 -17.88
CA ALA A 65 26.09 -6.64 -16.88
C ALA A 65 24.57 -6.48 -17.01
N VAL A 66 24.04 -6.46 -18.23
CA VAL A 66 22.59 -6.36 -18.49
C VAL A 66 21.84 -7.58 -17.97
N ALA A 67 22.32 -8.80 -18.24
CA ALA A 67 21.69 -10.02 -17.78
C ALA A 67 21.68 -10.12 -16.24
N ARG A 68 22.77 -9.72 -15.60
CA ARG A 68 22.84 -9.63 -14.11
C ARG A 68 21.85 -8.59 -13.56
N ALA A 69 21.75 -7.41 -14.23
CA ALA A 69 20.81 -6.38 -13.81
C ALA A 69 19.36 -6.85 -13.92
N ARG A 70 19.01 -7.62 -14.95
CA ARG A 70 17.69 -8.24 -15.10
C ARG A 70 17.40 -9.24 -13.99
N CYS A 71 18.36 -10.05 -13.57
CA CYS A 71 18.20 -10.94 -12.41
C CYS A 71 17.90 -10.15 -11.12
N VAL A 72 18.57 -9.01 -10.91
CA VAL A 72 18.33 -8.12 -9.76
C VAL A 72 16.92 -7.55 -9.81
N VAL A 73 16.43 -7.12 -10.98
CA VAL A 73 15.07 -6.61 -11.16
C VAL A 73 14.04 -7.70 -10.82
N ALA A 74 14.26 -8.93 -11.32
CA ALA A 74 13.37 -10.06 -11.00
C ALA A 74 13.40 -10.40 -9.50
N GLU A 75 14.56 -10.38 -8.83
CA GLU A 75 14.64 -10.54 -7.38
C GLU A 75 13.89 -9.44 -6.62
N ALA A 76 13.98 -8.18 -7.08
CA ALA A 76 13.28 -7.05 -6.49
C ALA A 76 11.76 -7.21 -6.62
N GLU A 77 11.28 -7.67 -7.76
CA GLU A 77 9.87 -7.94 -7.98
C GLU A 77 9.35 -9.06 -7.06
N ILE A 78 10.09 -10.16 -6.95
CA ILE A 78 9.76 -11.23 -6.00
C ILE A 78 9.75 -10.70 -4.55
N ALA A 79 10.69 -9.84 -4.19
CA ALA A 79 10.73 -9.22 -2.86
C ALA A 79 9.47 -8.37 -2.63
N LEU A 80 9.07 -7.57 -3.62
CA LEU A 80 7.89 -6.72 -3.54
C LEU A 80 6.59 -7.53 -3.40
N VAL A 81 6.41 -8.57 -4.23
CA VAL A 81 5.26 -9.47 -4.17
C VAL A 81 5.22 -10.21 -2.83
N SER A 82 6.36 -10.72 -2.35
CA SER A 82 6.45 -11.36 -1.03
C SER A 82 6.49 -10.39 0.15
N ARG A 83 6.23 -9.09 -0.08
CA ARG A 83 6.25 -8.01 0.94
C ARG A 83 7.55 -7.99 1.77
N ASP A 84 8.69 -8.33 1.13
CA ASP A 84 10.03 -8.22 1.70
C ASP A 84 10.58 -6.80 1.47
N LEU A 85 10.07 -5.83 2.24
CA LEU A 85 10.49 -4.42 2.13
C LEU A 85 11.91 -4.18 2.66
N GLY A 86 12.54 -5.16 3.27
CA GLY A 86 13.96 -5.12 3.66
C GLY A 86 14.93 -5.39 2.52
N TRP A 87 14.48 -5.72 1.33
CA TRP A 87 15.32 -5.93 0.17
C TRP A 87 16.06 -4.64 -0.24
N PRO A 88 17.36 -4.70 -0.63
CA PRO A 88 18.19 -3.50 -0.81
C PRO A 88 17.73 -2.63 -1.99
N GLU A 89 17.18 -1.45 -1.73
CA GLU A 89 16.72 -0.50 -2.74
C GLU A 89 17.86 -0.04 -3.68
N LYS A 90 19.04 0.21 -3.12
CA LYS A 90 20.22 0.61 -3.88
C LYS A 90 20.63 -0.38 -4.97
N ALA A 91 20.35 -1.67 -4.77
CA ALA A 91 20.63 -2.69 -5.78
C ALA A 91 19.73 -2.53 -7.00
N LEU A 92 18.45 -2.18 -6.78
CA LEU A 92 17.50 -1.90 -7.88
C LEU A 92 17.85 -0.60 -8.60
N ASP A 93 18.27 0.45 -7.88
CA ASP A 93 18.72 1.71 -8.48
C ASP A 93 19.96 1.47 -9.40
N ALA A 94 20.93 0.69 -8.93
CA ALA A 94 22.11 0.33 -9.70
C ALA A 94 21.75 -0.51 -10.94
N ALA A 95 20.86 -1.49 -10.80
CA ALA A 95 20.39 -2.30 -11.91
C ALA A 95 19.65 -1.46 -12.96
N GLN A 96 18.78 -0.56 -12.54
CA GLN A 96 18.10 0.37 -13.46
C GLN A 96 19.10 1.23 -14.25
N ALA A 97 20.12 1.78 -13.58
CA ALA A 97 21.15 2.60 -14.23
C ALA A 97 21.92 1.79 -15.30
N VAL A 98 22.29 0.54 -15.00
CA VAL A 98 22.94 -0.36 -15.96
C VAL A 98 22.03 -0.62 -17.16
N LEU A 99 20.76 -0.96 -16.95
CA LEU A 99 19.79 -1.23 -18.02
C LEU A 99 19.61 -0.01 -18.92
N GLN A 100 19.49 1.17 -18.31
CA GLN A 100 19.33 2.43 -19.04
C GLN A 100 20.57 2.78 -19.88
N ALA A 101 21.77 2.62 -19.32
CA ALA A 101 23.03 2.88 -20.03
C ALA A 101 23.25 1.95 -21.24
N HIS A 102 22.71 0.73 -21.21
CA HIS A 102 22.81 -0.25 -22.29
C HIS A 102 21.57 -0.29 -23.21
N GLY A 103 20.65 0.67 -23.07
CA GLY A 103 19.48 0.79 -23.95
C GLY A 103 18.35 -0.21 -23.71
N ASP A 104 18.38 -0.98 -22.61
CA ASP A 104 17.28 -1.87 -22.20
C ASP A 104 16.16 -1.09 -21.54
N ARG A 105 15.44 -0.31 -22.36
CA ARG A 105 14.39 0.62 -21.92
C ARG A 105 13.24 -0.07 -21.21
N ILE A 106 12.88 -1.30 -21.65
CA ILE A 106 11.75 -2.05 -21.09
C ILE A 106 12.05 -2.44 -19.65
N ASN A 107 13.19 -3.08 -19.41
CA ASN A 107 13.56 -3.51 -18.06
C ASN A 107 13.94 -2.33 -17.14
N ALA A 108 14.48 -1.24 -17.68
CA ALA A 108 14.71 0.00 -16.94
C ALA A 108 13.39 0.64 -16.48
N ALA A 109 12.37 0.67 -17.35
CA ALA A 109 11.03 1.14 -17.01
C ALA A 109 10.36 0.22 -15.95
N HIS A 110 10.52 -1.10 -16.12
CA HIS A 110 10.01 -2.07 -15.13
C HIS A 110 10.65 -1.87 -13.76
N ALA A 111 11.98 -1.73 -13.69
CA ALA A 111 12.68 -1.42 -12.45
C ALA A 111 12.15 -0.14 -11.78
N ARG A 112 11.90 0.91 -12.56
CA ARG A 112 11.29 2.15 -12.06
C ARG A 112 9.89 1.93 -11.52
N ASN A 113 9.04 1.17 -12.20
CA ASN A 113 7.71 0.83 -11.72
C ASN A 113 7.76 0.08 -10.37
N LEU A 114 8.73 -0.84 -10.19
CA LEU A 114 8.93 -1.53 -8.92
C LEU A 114 9.34 -0.57 -7.79
N GLN A 115 10.22 0.40 -8.07
CA GLN A 115 10.59 1.45 -7.11
C GLN A 115 9.35 2.26 -6.69
N VAL A 116 8.52 2.67 -7.65
CA VAL A 116 7.28 3.41 -7.37
C VAL A 116 6.30 2.56 -6.56
N ARG A 117 6.07 1.30 -6.94
CA ARG A 117 5.22 0.37 -6.16
C ARG A 117 5.69 0.24 -4.71
N ARG A 118 7.01 0.17 -4.48
CA ARG A 118 7.57 0.15 -3.12
C ARG A 118 7.27 1.45 -2.38
N LEU A 119 7.47 2.61 -3.00
CA LEU A 119 7.18 3.92 -2.41
C LEU A 119 5.69 4.05 -2.06
N LEU A 120 4.79 3.54 -2.91
CA LEU A 120 3.36 3.48 -2.62
C LEU A 120 3.05 2.63 -1.38
N LEU A 121 3.72 1.48 -1.21
CA LEU A 121 3.53 0.61 -0.04
C LEU A 121 3.97 1.27 1.27
N ILE A 122 5.02 2.11 1.24
CA ILE A 122 5.52 2.81 2.43
C ILE A 122 4.96 4.24 2.58
N GLY A 123 4.01 4.65 1.72
CA GLY A 123 3.31 5.93 1.82
C GLY A 123 4.10 7.16 1.36
N ARG A 124 5.25 7.00 0.66
CA ARG A 124 6.07 8.12 0.16
C ARG A 124 5.57 8.59 -1.20
N LEU A 125 4.38 9.22 -1.21
CA LEU A 125 3.64 9.52 -2.43
C LEU A 125 4.30 10.57 -3.32
N ASP A 126 4.95 11.58 -2.75
CA ASP A 126 5.59 12.65 -3.52
C ASP A 126 6.83 12.15 -4.26
N GLU A 127 7.60 11.26 -3.64
CA GLU A 127 8.73 10.60 -4.29
C GLU A 127 8.27 9.60 -5.37
N ALA A 128 7.16 8.90 -5.12
CA ALA A 128 6.54 8.02 -6.10
C ALA A 128 6.17 8.81 -7.37
N ASP A 129 5.56 9.98 -7.22
CA ASP A 129 5.17 10.86 -8.31
C ASP A 129 6.38 11.40 -9.09
N GLN A 130 7.39 11.89 -8.38
CA GLN A 130 8.63 12.36 -8.99
C GLN A 130 9.33 11.26 -9.82
N ARG A 131 9.37 10.03 -9.33
CA ARG A 131 9.95 8.90 -10.08
C ARG A 131 9.11 8.51 -11.29
N LEU A 132 7.79 8.65 -11.19
CA LEU A 132 6.88 8.32 -12.29
C LEU A 132 6.91 9.35 -13.42
N ALA A 133 7.06 10.64 -13.12
CA ALA A 133 7.03 11.75 -14.09
C ALA A 133 8.07 11.65 -15.21
N GLY A 134 9.17 10.92 -15.00
CA GLY A 134 10.22 10.77 -16.02
C GLY A 134 10.08 9.54 -16.93
N LEU A 135 8.93 8.86 -16.93
CA LEU A 135 8.69 7.67 -17.75
C LEU A 135 7.65 7.94 -18.84
N ASP A 136 8.04 7.80 -20.09
CA ASP A 136 7.11 7.78 -21.22
C ASP A 136 6.67 6.33 -21.51
N PRO A 137 5.39 5.99 -21.28
CA PRO A 137 4.89 4.64 -21.50
C PRO A 137 4.60 4.32 -22.98
N SER A 138 4.59 5.31 -23.90
CA SER A 138 4.13 5.14 -25.27
C SER A 138 4.95 4.13 -26.07
N ALA A 139 6.26 4.06 -25.81
CA ALA A 139 7.18 3.13 -26.47
C ALA A 139 7.26 1.75 -25.81
N LEU A 140 6.50 1.51 -24.73
CA LEU A 140 6.53 0.24 -24.00
C LEU A 140 5.59 -0.80 -24.63
N PRO A 141 5.95 -2.10 -24.59
CA PRO A 141 5.03 -3.19 -24.92
C PRO A 141 3.76 -3.16 -24.04
N ALA A 142 2.68 -3.74 -24.55
CA ALA A 142 1.38 -3.73 -23.88
C ALA A 142 1.43 -4.21 -22.42
N ALA A 143 2.15 -5.29 -22.13
CA ALA A 143 2.31 -5.79 -20.78
C ALA A 143 3.01 -4.78 -19.84
N ALA A 144 4.04 -4.09 -20.33
CA ALA A 144 4.75 -3.08 -19.54
C ALA A 144 3.92 -1.79 -19.38
N ARG A 145 3.09 -1.43 -20.36
CA ARG A 145 2.10 -0.33 -20.22
C ARG A 145 1.07 -0.65 -19.15
N THR A 146 0.57 -1.89 -19.13
CA THR A 146 -0.35 -2.34 -18.07
C THR A 146 0.25 -2.11 -16.68
N ALA A 147 1.51 -2.53 -16.48
CA ALA A 147 2.22 -2.33 -15.22
C ALA A 147 2.35 -0.85 -14.85
N HIS A 148 2.69 -0.01 -15.83
CA HIS A 148 2.81 1.43 -15.64
C HIS A 148 1.47 2.05 -15.23
N ASP A 149 0.40 1.77 -15.97
CA ASP A 149 -0.91 2.35 -15.68
C ASP A 149 -1.51 1.84 -14.34
N LEU A 150 -1.21 0.61 -13.93
CA LEU A 150 -1.53 0.11 -12.58
C LEU A 150 -0.81 0.92 -11.49
N VAL A 151 0.44 1.31 -11.71
CA VAL A 151 1.18 2.15 -10.77
C VAL A 151 0.62 3.56 -10.72
N VAL A 152 0.26 4.15 -11.87
CA VAL A 152 -0.43 5.44 -11.96
C VAL A 152 -1.76 5.39 -11.21
N ALA A 153 -2.56 4.35 -11.42
CA ALA A 153 -3.82 4.15 -10.72
C ALA A 153 -3.61 4.03 -9.20
N GLY A 154 -2.62 3.25 -8.78
CA GLY A 154 -2.28 3.09 -7.36
C GLY A 154 -1.86 4.39 -6.68
N LEU A 155 -1.14 5.28 -7.37
CA LEU A 155 -0.79 6.61 -6.88
C LEU A 155 -2.04 7.49 -6.77
N ALA A 156 -2.87 7.52 -7.82
CA ALA A 156 -4.09 8.31 -7.88
C ALA A 156 -5.09 7.90 -6.77
N ILE A 157 -5.26 6.58 -6.54
CA ILE A 157 -6.10 6.06 -5.44
C ILE A 157 -5.62 6.60 -4.08
N ARG A 158 -4.30 6.55 -3.82
CA ARG A 158 -3.75 7.02 -2.54
C ARG A 158 -3.84 8.52 -2.35
N ARG A 159 -3.87 9.27 -3.44
CA ARG A 159 -4.07 10.72 -3.45
C ARG A 159 -5.54 11.13 -3.48
N LEU A 160 -6.48 10.18 -3.44
CA LEU A 160 -7.93 10.42 -3.57
C LEU A 160 -8.28 11.16 -4.88
N GLN A 161 -7.65 10.79 -5.98
CA GLN A 161 -7.91 11.30 -7.33
C GLN A 161 -8.66 10.23 -8.11
N THR A 162 -9.92 9.97 -7.75
CA THR A 162 -10.67 8.80 -8.22
C THR A 162 -10.95 8.83 -9.72
N ARG A 163 -11.12 10.00 -10.32
CA ARG A 163 -11.24 10.15 -11.77
C ARG A 163 -9.96 9.70 -12.48
N ALA A 164 -8.81 10.22 -12.06
CA ALA A 164 -7.51 9.85 -12.64
C ALA A 164 -7.22 8.35 -12.45
N ALA A 165 -7.60 7.79 -11.30
CA ALA A 165 -7.49 6.35 -11.04
C ALA A 165 -8.33 5.52 -12.02
N ARG A 166 -9.60 5.89 -12.26
CA ARG A 166 -10.46 5.21 -13.23
C ARG A 166 -9.89 5.28 -14.65
N GLU A 167 -9.44 6.45 -15.08
CA GLU A 167 -8.83 6.64 -16.39
C GLU A 167 -7.56 5.78 -16.57
N ALA A 168 -6.70 5.70 -15.54
CA ALA A 168 -5.51 4.86 -15.56
C ALA A 168 -5.86 3.36 -15.60
N LEU A 169 -6.86 2.93 -14.82
CA LEU A 169 -7.33 1.53 -14.83
C LEU A 169 -7.95 1.13 -16.17
N MET A 170 -8.66 2.04 -16.85
CA MET A 170 -9.16 1.78 -18.21
C MET A 170 -8.01 1.57 -19.19
N ARG A 171 -6.99 2.45 -19.20
CA ARG A 171 -5.80 2.26 -20.04
C ARG A 171 -5.07 0.96 -19.72
N ALA A 172 -4.92 0.64 -18.42
CA ALA A 172 -4.33 -0.62 -17.98
C ALA A 172 -5.10 -1.83 -18.51
N TYR A 173 -6.44 -1.78 -18.47
CA TYR A 173 -7.30 -2.85 -18.95
C TYR A 173 -7.15 -3.06 -20.47
N ASP A 174 -7.15 -1.97 -21.25
CA ASP A 174 -6.98 -2.04 -22.70
C ASP A 174 -5.61 -2.60 -23.07
N ALA A 175 -4.54 -2.16 -22.38
CA ALA A 175 -3.20 -2.67 -22.55
C ALA A 175 -3.09 -4.16 -22.15
N ALA A 176 -3.72 -4.59 -21.04
CA ALA A 176 -3.74 -5.97 -20.59
C ALA A 176 -4.44 -6.88 -21.62
N ARG A 177 -5.56 -6.43 -22.18
CA ARG A 177 -6.24 -7.15 -23.26
C ARG A 177 -5.38 -7.26 -24.52
N GLN A 178 -4.68 -6.20 -24.89
CA GLN A 178 -3.74 -6.21 -26.00
C GLN A 178 -2.56 -7.17 -25.77
N ALA A 179 -2.09 -7.27 -24.52
CA ALA A 179 -1.04 -8.23 -24.17
C ALA A 179 -1.50 -9.68 -24.23
N GLY A 180 -2.81 -9.96 -24.09
CA GLY A 180 -3.37 -11.29 -24.14
C GLY A 180 -2.98 -12.21 -22.97
N ILE A 181 -2.52 -11.63 -21.83
CA ILE A 181 -2.08 -12.37 -20.64
C ILE A 181 -3.20 -12.36 -19.60
N PRO A 182 -3.89 -13.49 -19.35
CA PRO A 182 -5.04 -13.55 -18.45
C PRO A 182 -4.73 -13.05 -17.03
N ALA A 183 -3.54 -13.32 -16.52
CA ALA A 183 -3.10 -12.89 -15.20
C ALA A 183 -3.03 -11.35 -15.08
N LEU A 184 -2.61 -10.63 -16.12
CA LEU A 184 -2.62 -9.17 -16.13
C LEU A 184 -4.03 -8.59 -16.13
N ILE A 185 -4.93 -9.21 -16.89
CA ILE A 185 -6.35 -8.81 -16.91
C ILE A 185 -6.95 -8.98 -15.52
N ALA A 186 -6.69 -10.10 -14.86
CA ALA A 186 -7.16 -10.36 -13.50
C ALA A 186 -6.56 -9.36 -12.48
N GLU A 187 -5.29 -8.97 -12.63
CA GLU A 187 -4.65 -7.97 -11.77
C GLU A 187 -5.32 -6.59 -11.91
N VAL A 188 -5.60 -6.14 -13.13
CA VAL A 188 -6.30 -4.88 -13.37
C VAL A 188 -7.72 -4.91 -12.80
N GLN A 189 -8.45 -6.02 -13.00
CA GLN A 189 -9.78 -6.20 -12.43
C GLN A 189 -9.75 -6.18 -10.89
N GLY A 190 -8.77 -6.87 -10.29
CA GLY A 190 -8.55 -6.82 -8.83
C GLY A 190 -8.25 -5.41 -8.33
N ALA A 191 -7.41 -4.65 -9.03
CA ALA A 191 -7.12 -3.27 -8.69
C ALA A 191 -8.35 -2.35 -8.79
N ALA A 192 -9.23 -2.59 -9.76
CA ALA A 192 -10.47 -1.84 -9.93
C ALA A 192 -11.47 -2.04 -8.77
N LEU A 193 -11.45 -3.20 -8.10
CA LEU A 193 -12.29 -3.46 -6.93
C LEU A 193 -12.02 -2.47 -5.78
N ALA A 194 -10.81 -1.94 -5.67
CA ALA A 194 -10.47 -0.94 -4.65
C ALA A 194 -11.32 0.33 -4.75
N LEU A 195 -11.77 0.71 -5.95
CA LEU A 195 -12.66 1.86 -6.15
C LEU A 195 -14.13 1.58 -5.75
N GLN A 196 -14.50 0.31 -5.64
CA GLN A 196 -15.85 -0.13 -5.29
C GLN A 196 -15.94 -0.58 -3.82
N ALA A 197 -14.79 -0.73 -3.16
CA ALA A 197 -14.74 -1.12 -1.75
C ALA A 197 -15.11 0.06 -0.84
N THR A 198 -15.69 -0.25 0.33
CA THR A 198 -15.93 0.75 1.38
C THR A 198 -14.60 1.32 1.85
N ALA A 199 -14.39 2.63 1.61
CA ALA A 199 -13.17 3.34 1.96
C ALA A 199 -13.20 3.89 3.40
N GLY A 200 -14.40 4.10 3.95
CA GLY A 200 -14.62 4.62 5.29
C GLY A 200 -16.08 4.61 5.67
N ARG A 201 -16.39 5.07 6.87
CA ARG A 201 -17.76 5.31 7.36
C ARG A 201 -17.89 6.77 7.76
N LEU A 202 -18.94 7.41 7.29
CA LEU A 202 -19.32 8.73 7.76
C LEU A 202 -20.14 8.60 9.03
N VAL A 203 -19.69 9.21 10.11
CA VAL A 203 -20.45 9.33 11.36
C VAL A 203 -20.86 10.79 11.53
N ALA A 204 -22.16 11.05 11.51
CA ALA A 204 -22.73 12.37 11.66
C ALA A 204 -24.11 12.29 12.31
N LEU A 205 -24.38 13.18 13.30
CA LEU A 205 -25.67 13.29 13.96
C LEU A 205 -26.23 11.95 14.50
N GLY A 206 -25.34 11.10 15.02
CA GLY A 206 -25.71 9.77 15.55
C GLY A 206 -26.03 8.71 14.50
N THR A 207 -25.82 9.00 13.22
CA THR A 207 -26.01 8.05 12.11
C THR A 207 -24.67 7.66 11.50
N GLU A 208 -24.60 6.43 10.99
CA GLU A 208 -23.44 5.93 10.27
C GLU A 208 -23.82 5.46 8.88
N ARG A 209 -22.99 5.77 7.88
CA ARG A 209 -23.13 5.22 6.53
C ARG A 209 -21.77 4.91 5.90
N PRO A 210 -21.63 3.83 5.11
CA PRO A 210 -20.41 3.56 4.38
C PRO A 210 -20.16 4.59 3.29
N LEU A 211 -18.88 4.87 3.02
CA LEU A 211 -18.44 5.73 1.93
C LEU A 211 -17.50 4.95 1.00
N LEU A 212 -17.69 5.14 -0.30
CA LEU A 212 -16.71 4.76 -1.32
C LEU A 212 -15.62 5.82 -1.44
N LEU A 213 -14.55 5.51 -2.16
CA LEU A 213 -13.40 6.40 -2.28
C LEU A 213 -13.74 7.76 -2.92
N ASP A 214 -14.60 7.78 -3.94
CA ASP A 214 -15.06 9.01 -4.58
C ASP A 214 -15.93 9.87 -3.66
N GLN A 215 -16.72 9.26 -2.80
CA GLN A 215 -17.51 9.97 -1.79
C GLN A 215 -16.60 10.59 -0.71
N VAL A 216 -15.49 9.91 -0.35
CA VAL A 216 -14.47 10.49 0.54
C VAL A 216 -13.77 11.67 -0.14
N GLU A 217 -13.45 11.58 -1.44
CA GLU A 217 -12.87 12.69 -2.22
C GLU A 217 -13.81 13.91 -2.21
N VAL A 218 -15.09 13.71 -2.50
CA VAL A 218 -16.12 14.76 -2.45
C VAL A 218 -16.24 15.35 -1.05
N LEU A 219 -16.26 14.52 -0.01
CA LEU A 219 -16.31 14.98 1.38
C LEU A 219 -15.12 15.89 1.72
N PHE A 220 -13.91 15.54 1.30
CA PHE A 220 -12.73 16.37 1.57
C PHE A 220 -12.67 17.67 0.76
N ALA A 221 -13.41 17.75 -0.34
CA ALA A 221 -13.58 18.96 -1.14
C ALA A 221 -14.76 19.82 -0.68
N SER A 222 -15.61 19.32 0.19
CA SER A 222 -16.81 20.02 0.67
C SER A 222 -16.49 21.08 1.74
N ASP A 223 -17.53 21.85 2.12
CA ASP A 223 -17.45 22.84 3.19
C ASP A 223 -17.77 22.23 4.57
N THR A 224 -17.22 21.05 4.83
CA THR A 224 -17.43 20.28 6.05
C THR A 224 -16.11 20.18 6.83
N LEU A 225 -16.15 20.39 8.14
CA LEU A 225 -15.02 20.07 9.02
C LEU A 225 -15.00 18.55 9.23
N VAL A 226 -13.98 17.89 8.73
CA VAL A 226 -13.84 16.44 8.82
C VAL A 226 -12.82 16.04 9.88
N ILE A 227 -13.25 15.26 10.86
CA ILE A 227 -12.37 14.57 11.79
C ILE A 227 -12.02 13.21 11.19
N ASP A 228 -10.84 13.15 10.56
CA ASP A 228 -10.34 11.98 9.83
C ASP A 228 -9.73 10.98 10.80
N ALA A 229 -10.52 9.98 11.22
CA ALA A 229 -10.06 8.93 12.12
C ALA A 229 -9.19 7.86 11.39
N CYS A 230 -9.17 7.86 10.06
CA CYS A 230 -8.26 7.01 9.31
C CYS A 230 -6.80 7.52 9.37
N ARG A 231 -6.62 8.85 9.47
CA ARG A 231 -5.29 9.50 9.49
C ARG A 231 -4.97 10.26 10.77
N HIS A 232 -5.85 10.21 11.77
CA HIS A 232 -5.77 10.98 13.01
C HIS A 232 -5.51 12.48 12.75
N ALA A 233 -6.35 13.09 11.94
CA ALA A 233 -6.24 14.49 11.54
C ALA A 233 -7.61 15.19 11.59
N VAL A 234 -7.58 16.51 11.69
CA VAL A 234 -8.76 17.36 11.49
C VAL A 234 -8.51 18.22 10.27
N ARG A 235 -9.48 18.29 9.35
CA ARG A 235 -9.29 18.97 8.07
C ARG A 235 -10.52 19.74 7.59
N HIS A 236 -10.26 20.85 6.89
CA HIS A 236 -11.28 21.65 6.23
C HIS A 236 -10.63 22.40 5.05
N ARG A 237 -11.21 22.31 3.84
CA ARG A 237 -10.79 23.07 2.64
C ARG A 237 -9.28 23.08 2.39
N GLY A 238 -8.62 21.93 2.47
CA GLY A 238 -7.17 21.82 2.23
C GLY A 238 -6.29 22.12 3.44
N SER A 239 -6.80 22.77 4.48
CA SER A 239 -6.11 22.92 5.76
C SER A 239 -6.19 21.64 6.57
N VAL A 240 -5.06 21.17 7.12
CA VAL A 240 -4.96 19.91 7.85
C VAL A 240 -4.18 20.11 9.15
N VAL A 241 -4.78 19.73 10.26
CA VAL A 241 -4.12 19.65 11.57
C VAL A 241 -3.92 18.17 11.89
N SER A 242 -2.67 17.72 11.90
CA SER A 242 -2.33 16.33 12.23
C SER A 242 -2.25 16.14 13.75
N LEU A 243 -2.98 15.17 14.26
CA LEU A 243 -2.94 14.72 15.66
C LEU A 243 -2.38 13.29 15.80
N ALA A 244 -1.73 12.76 14.75
CA ALA A 244 -1.25 11.38 14.68
C ALA A 244 -0.27 11.01 15.82
N THR A 245 0.56 11.97 16.27
CA THR A 245 1.49 11.81 17.40
C THR A 245 0.87 12.12 18.76
N ARG A 246 -0.40 12.54 18.80
CA ARG A 246 -1.11 13.03 19.99
C ARG A 246 -2.43 12.29 20.19
N PRO A 247 -2.40 10.99 20.52
CA PRO A 247 -3.59 10.15 20.54
C PRO A 247 -4.68 10.60 21.50
N VAL A 248 -4.32 11.21 22.64
CA VAL A 248 -5.29 11.76 23.60
C VAL A 248 -6.05 12.93 23.00
N LEU A 249 -5.34 13.86 22.34
CA LEU A 249 -5.99 15.01 21.68
C LEU A 249 -6.90 14.55 20.55
N PHE A 250 -6.46 13.57 19.75
CA PHE A 250 -7.29 13.02 18.69
C PHE A 250 -8.55 12.36 19.25
N THR A 251 -8.43 11.57 20.32
CA THR A 251 -9.57 10.92 20.97
C THR A 251 -10.59 11.95 21.48
N LEU A 252 -10.13 13.06 22.06
CA LEU A 252 -11.00 14.15 22.49
C LEU A 252 -11.66 14.86 21.31
N ALA A 253 -10.91 15.18 20.25
CA ALA A 253 -11.45 15.80 19.04
C ALA A 253 -12.54 14.92 18.41
N ARG A 254 -12.30 13.62 18.30
CA ARG A 254 -13.25 12.63 17.77
C ARG A 254 -14.54 12.61 18.60
N ALA A 255 -14.43 12.47 19.92
CA ALA A 255 -15.60 12.43 20.81
C ALA A 255 -16.44 13.71 20.72
N LEU A 256 -15.79 14.88 20.64
CA LEU A 256 -16.48 16.17 20.49
C LEU A 256 -17.15 16.30 19.11
N GLY A 257 -16.51 15.79 18.05
CA GLY A 257 -17.08 15.79 16.70
C GLY A 257 -18.25 14.82 16.54
N GLU A 258 -18.18 13.63 17.11
CA GLU A 258 -19.28 12.65 17.11
C GLU A 258 -20.54 13.19 17.85
N ALA A 259 -20.34 14.06 18.85
CA ALA A 259 -21.42 14.67 19.61
C ALA A 259 -21.97 15.97 18.98
N TRP A 260 -21.32 16.51 17.94
CA TRP A 260 -21.74 17.77 17.32
C TRP A 260 -23.19 17.67 16.79
N PRO A 261 -24.02 18.73 16.94
CA PRO A 261 -23.78 20.07 17.50
C PRO A 261 -23.84 20.17 19.04
N GLY A 262 -24.02 19.06 19.73
CA GLY A 262 -24.10 18.98 21.20
C GLY A 262 -22.76 19.10 21.90
N ASP A 263 -22.81 18.89 23.23
CA ASP A 263 -21.63 18.86 24.10
C ASP A 263 -21.37 17.44 24.66
N VAL A 264 -20.13 17.21 25.09
CA VAL A 264 -19.73 15.97 25.77
C VAL A 264 -19.44 16.29 27.25
N PRO A 265 -20.09 15.57 28.20
CA PRO A 265 -19.86 15.76 29.63
C PRO A 265 -18.40 15.50 30.02
N ARG A 266 -17.90 16.23 31.04
CA ARG A 266 -16.50 16.13 31.51
C ARG A 266 -16.12 14.70 31.90
N ASP A 267 -16.97 14.01 32.62
CA ASP A 267 -16.71 12.65 33.10
C ASP A 267 -16.67 11.65 31.93
N ALA A 268 -17.49 11.83 30.89
CA ALA A 268 -17.43 11.05 29.67
C ALA A 268 -16.11 11.27 28.91
N LEU A 269 -15.66 12.52 28.79
CA LEU A 269 -14.35 12.83 28.17
C LEU A 269 -13.18 12.22 28.95
N VAL A 270 -13.23 12.25 30.28
CA VAL A 270 -12.23 11.59 31.14
C VAL A 270 -12.20 10.09 30.89
N ALA A 271 -13.36 9.45 30.87
CA ALA A 271 -13.47 7.99 30.62
C ALA A 271 -12.91 7.60 29.25
N ILE A 272 -13.25 8.37 28.20
CA ILE A 272 -12.81 8.13 26.82
C ILE A 272 -11.30 8.38 26.68
N ALA A 273 -10.78 9.50 27.19
CA ALA A 273 -9.39 9.93 27.00
C ALA A 273 -8.38 9.11 27.84
N PHE A 274 -8.75 8.71 29.06
CA PHE A 274 -7.81 8.11 30.01
C PHE A 274 -8.14 6.66 30.37
N ARG A 275 -9.22 6.09 29.82
CA ARG A 275 -9.67 4.70 30.04
C ARG A 275 -9.84 4.36 31.53
N GLY A 276 -10.14 5.37 32.37
CA GLY A 276 -10.37 5.23 33.79
C GLY A 276 -11.83 4.87 34.10
N LYS A 277 -12.06 3.92 35.03
CA LYS A 277 -13.41 3.56 35.47
C LYS A 277 -14.04 4.62 36.40
N HIS A 278 -13.23 5.47 37.01
CA HIS A 278 -13.68 6.56 37.90
C HIS A 278 -12.89 7.86 37.58
N ALA A 279 -13.61 8.95 37.41
CA ALA A 279 -13.05 10.27 37.24
C ALA A 279 -12.72 10.88 38.64
N ASP A 280 -11.46 10.92 38.99
CA ASP A 280 -10.99 11.66 40.16
C ASP A 280 -10.56 13.11 39.80
N GLU A 281 -10.22 13.93 40.82
CA GLU A 281 -9.81 15.33 40.59
C GLU A 281 -8.51 15.43 39.77
N SER A 282 -7.61 14.45 39.87
CA SER A 282 -6.38 14.38 39.07
C SER A 282 -6.72 14.21 37.57
N HIS A 283 -7.65 13.34 37.24
CA HIS A 283 -8.12 13.15 35.86
C HIS A 283 -8.81 14.39 35.31
N ARG A 284 -9.59 15.10 36.14
CA ARG A 284 -10.23 16.37 35.74
C ARG A 284 -9.21 17.48 35.50
N ALA A 285 -8.18 17.59 36.35
CA ALA A 285 -7.08 18.52 36.14
C ALA A 285 -6.33 18.23 34.83
N ARG A 286 -6.02 16.96 34.58
CA ARG A 286 -5.39 16.50 33.34
C ARG A 286 -6.26 16.78 32.11
N LEU A 287 -7.58 16.56 32.18
CA LEU A 287 -8.48 16.89 31.09
C LEU A 287 -8.42 18.38 30.73
N ARG A 288 -8.38 19.29 31.74
CA ARG A 288 -8.27 20.74 31.49
C ARG A 288 -6.98 21.07 30.69
N VAL A 289 -5.87 20.44 31.02
CA VAL A 289 -4.59 20.62 30.31
C VAL A 289 -4.71 20.12 28.86
N GLU A 290 -5.23 18.92 28.65
CA GLU A 290 -5.37 18.35 27.29
C GLU A 290 -6.37 19.14 26.43
N ILE A 291 -7.47 19.62 27.00
CA ILE A 291 -8.41 20.53 26.31
C ILE A 291 -7.71 21.85 25.94
N GLY A 292 -6.87 22.39 26.83
CA GLY A 292 -6.06 23.58 26.53
C GLY A 292 -5.14 23.35 25.33
N ARG A 293 -4.46 22.21 25.28
CA ARG A 293 -3.61 21.82 24.15
C ARG A 293 -4.43 21.63 22.87
N LEU A 294 -5.58 20.97 22.96
CA LEU A 294 -6.47 20.75 21.81
C LEU A 294 -6.96 22.07 21.22
N ARG A 295 -7.28 23.06 22.06
CA ARG A 295 -7.65 24.41 21.60
C ARG A 295 -6.56 25.05 20.76
N VAL A 296 -5.32 24.98 21.22
CA VAL A 296 -4.16 25.54 20.50
C VAL A 296 -4.00 24.86 19.14
N GLU A 297 -4.05 23.51 19.10
CA GLU A 297 -3.88 22.77 17.86
C GLU A 297 -5.01 23.03 16.85
N LEU A 298 -6.25 23.09 17.32
CA LEU A 298 -7.42 23.26 16.45
C LEU A 298 -7.75 24.73 16.12
N THR A 299 -7.04 25.70 16.68
CA THR A 299 -7.29 27.15 16.46
C THR A 299 -7.56 27.52 14.99
N PRO A 300 -6.85 26.95 13.99
CA PRO A 300 -7.10 27.29 12.59
C PRO A 300 -8.45 26.79 12.04
N LEU A 301 -9.02 25.73 12.62
CA LEU A 301 -10.13 24.97 12.04
C LEU A 301 -11.40 25.00 12.89
N ALA A 302 -11.25 25.01 14.22
CA ALA A 302 -12.37 24.90 15.15
C ALA A 302 -12.05 25.52 16.50
N GLU A 303 -13.09 25.79 17.28
CA GLU A 303 -13.02 26.26 18.65
C GLU A 303 -13.59 25.21 19.61
N VAL A 304 -12.88 24.92 20.69
CA VAL A 304 -13.37 24.08 21.79
C VAL A 304 -13.87 24.97 22.92
N THR A 305 -15.18 25.06 23.08
CA THR A 305 -15.85 25.90 24.09
C THR A 305 -16.22 25.09 25.32
N ALA A 306 -16.17 25.74 26.50
CA ALA A 306 -16.67 25.15 27.73
C ALA A 306 -18.19 25.35 27.84
N THR A 307 -18.91 24.29 28.21
CA THR A 307 -20.34 24.35 28.51
C THR A 307 -20.59 24.10 29.98
N LYS A 308 -21.85 24.23 30.42
CA LYS A 308 -22.24 23.87 31.80
C LYS A 308 -21.93 22.43 32.12
N ARG A 309 -22.11 21.50 31.16
CA ARG A 309 -21.91 20.05 31.33
C ARG A 309 -20.49 19.59 31.03
N GLY A 310 -19.86 20.21 30.03
CA GLY A 310 -18.60 19.70 29.49
C GLY A 310 -17.91 20.62 28.50
N PHE A 311 -17.71 20.12 27.30
CA PHE A 311 -17.10 20.85 26.20
C PHE A 311 -17.84 20.55 24.90
N ALA A 312 -17.86 21.55 23.99
CA ALA A 312 -18.40 21.43 22.63
C ALA A 312 -17.35 21.86 21.61
N LEU A 313 -17.48 21.37 20.39
CA LEU A 313 -16.64 21.75 19.25
C LEU A 313 -17.47 22.59 18.29
N THR A 314 -16.95 23.76 17.92
CA THR A 314 -17.59 24.68 16.97
C THR A 314 -16.66 24.86 15.78
N PRO A 315 -17.09 24.59 14.53
CA PRO A 315 -16.23 24.75 13.36
C PRO A 315 -16.01 26.22 13.06
N ARG A 316 -14.84 26.55 12.50
CA ARG A 316 -14.52 27.88 11.99
C ARG A 316 -14.61 27.86 10.46
N GLY A 317 -15.62 28.51 9.90
CA GLY A 317 -15.82 28.63 8.45
C GLY A 317 -16.44 27.37 7.78
N ALA A 318 -16.67 26.28 8.49
CA ALA A 318 -17.43 25.14 8.01
C ALA A 318 -18.88 25.18 8.54
N GLN A 319 -19.79 24.55 7.80
CA GLN A 319 -21.21 24.51 8.19
C GLN A 319 -21.54 23.37 9.14
N GLU A 320 -20.78 22.29 9.08
CA GLU A 320 -21.01 21.08 9.87
C GLU A 320 -19.69 20.39 10.25
N ILE A 321 -19.79 19.51 11.24
CA ILE A 321 -18.70 18.60 11.63
C ILE A 321 -19.13 17.17 11.42
N VAL A 322 -18.27 16.39 10.77
CA VAL A 322 -18.46 14.96 10.62
C VAL A 322 -17.21 14.19 10.99
N VAL A 323 -17.37 12.91 11.33
CA VAL A 323 -16.24 12.02 11.57
C VAL A 323 -16.15 11.00 10.44
N LEU A 324 -15.00 10.93 9.79
CA LEU A 324 -14.66 9.86 8.86
C LEU A 324 -13.97 8.75 9.64
N ALA A 325 -14.72 7.71 9.95
CA ALA A 325 -14.22 6.52 10.63
C ALA A 325 -13.67 5.49 9.64
N PRO A 326 -12.73 4.61 10.07
CA PRO A 326 -12.30 3.47 9.26
C PRO A 326 -13.49 2.59 8.82
N PRO A 327 -13.38 1.86 7.69
CA PRO A 327 -14.47 1.01 7.20
C PRO A 327 -14.91 -0.05 8.21
N LEU A 328 -13.97 -0.51 9.03
CA LEU A 328 -14.23 -1.41 10.16
C LEU A 328 -13.77 -0.72 11.45
N ASP A 329 -14.63 -0.67 12.45
CA ASP A 329 -14.32 -0.09 13.76
C ASP A 329 -13.58 -1.11 14.62
N GLU A 330 -12.44 -1.55 14.12
CA GLU A 330 -11.66 -2.60 14.73
C GLU A 330 -10.36 -2.06 15.30
N ARG A 331 -10.06 -2.57 16.50
CA ARG A 331 -8.75 -2.38 17.09
C ARG A 331 -7.69 -2.90 16.11
N HIS A 332 -6.74 -2.06 15.69
CA HIS A 332 -5.75 -2.36 14.66
C HIS A 332 -6.30 -2.47 13.22
N GLY A 333 -7.31 -1.67 12.90
CA GLY A 333 -7.86 -1.59 11.54
C GLY A 333 -6.85 -1.18 10.48
N ASP A 334 -5.82 -0.42 10.84
CA ASP A 334 -4.67 -0.06 10.02
C ASP A 334 -3.84 -1.29 9.58
N VAL A 335 -3.59 -2.22 10.50
CA VAL A 335 -2.92 -3.50 10.20
C VAL A 335 -3.81 -4.36 9.31
N LEU A 336 -5.11 -4.46 9.62
CA LEU A 336 -6.06 -5.21 8.80
C LEU A 336 -6.20 -4.64 7.40
N ALA A 337 -6.18 -3.32 7.25
CA ALA A 337 -6.26 -2.66 5.95
C ALA A 337 -5.07 -3.02 5.03
N LEU A 338 -3.86 -3.18 5.57
CA LEU A 338 -2.72 -3.67 4.81
C LEU A 338 -2.83 -5.16 4.47
N LEU A 339 -3.31 -5.97 5.42
CA LEU A 339 -3.49 -7.41 5.22
C LEU A 339 -4.68 -7.75 4.30
N ALA A 340 -5.57 -6.77 4.04
CA ALA A 340 -6.71 -6.93 3.15
C ALA A 340 -6.32 -7.13 1.67
N ASP A 341 -5.05 -6.88 1.32
CA ASP A 341 -4.53 -7.19 -0.01
C ASP A 341 -4.39 -8.71 -0.27
N GLY A 342 -4.64 -9.54 0.74
CA GLY A 342 -4.55 -11.00 0.68
C GLY A 342 -3.12 -11.55 0.70
N GLU A 343 -2.13 -10.69 0.74
CA GLU A 343 -0.72 -11.08 0.70
C GLU A 343 -0.15 -11.42 2.08
N ALA A 344 0.94 -12.17 2.06
CA ALA A 344 1.63 -12.62 3.28
C ALA A 344 2.67 -11.58 3.74
N TRP A 345 2.35 -10.82 4.76
CA TRP A 345 3.19 -9.77 5.29
C TRP A 345 4.11 -10.24 6.44
N SER A 346 5.35 -9.73 6.48
CA SER A 346 6.19 -9.84 7.67
C SER A 346 5.86 -8.72 8.67
N SER A 347 6.09 -8.96 9.97
CA SER A 347 5.90 -7.92 10.99
C SER A 347 6.80 -6.69 10.75
N SER A 348 8.00 -6.89 10.20
CA SER A 348 8.92 -5.79 9.86
C SER A 348 8.43 -4.98 8.66
N ALA A 349 7.86 -5.63 7.64
CA ALA A 349 7.28 -4.94 6.50
C ALA A 349 6.05 -4.11 6.90
N LEU A 350 5.18 -4.65 7.74
CA LEU A 350 4.05 -3.92 8.32
C LEU A 350 4.51 -2.73 9.15
N ALA A 351 5.57 -2.88 9.95
CA ALA A 351 6.13 -1.78 10.74
C ALA A 351 6.63 -0.63 9.85
N ILE A 352 7.31 -0.95 8.74
CA ILE A 352 7.77 0.03 7.76
C ILE A 352 6.56 0.72 7.08
N ALA A 353 5.60 -0.07 6.61
CA ALA A 353 4.43 0.44 5.90
C ALA A 353 3.54 1.36 6.77
N LEU A 354 3.44 1.05 8.07
CA LEU A 354 2.64 1.81 9.04
C LEU A 354 3.42 2.97 9.69
N GLY A 355 4.73 3.06 9.46
CA GLY A 355 5.58 4.00 10.20
C GLY A 355 5.58 3.75 11.72
N ALA A 356 5.33 2.52 12.16
CA ALA A 356 5.16 2.13 13.55
C ALA A 356 6.35 1.30 14.05
N SER A 357 6.50 1.19 15.40
CA SER A 357 7.53 0.32 15.96
C SER A 357 7.19 -1.16 15.74
N ALA A 358 8.22 -1.99 15.53
CA ALA A 358 8.05 -3.43 15.37
C ALA A 358 7.30 -4.07 16.57
N ARG A 359 7.52 -3.56 17.79
CA ARG A 359 6.84 -4.01 19.01
C ARG A 359 5.35 -3.68 18.99
N THR A 360 4.97 -2.50 18.51
CA THR A 360 3.57 -2.09 18.37
C THR A 360 2.84 -2.99 17.38
N VAL A 361 3.44 -3.22 16.21
CA VAL A 361 2.87 -4.09 15.18
C VAL A 361 2.79 -5.54 15.66
N GLN A 362 3.82 -6.06 16.31
CA GLN A 362 3.80 -7.43 16.84
C GLN A 362 2.65 -7.65 17.83
N ARG A 363 2.42 -6.70 18.74
CA ARG A 363 1.30 -6.75 19.70
C ARG A 363 -0.07 -6.71 18.98
N ALA A 364 -0.18 -5.88 17.95
CA ALA A 364 -1.40 -5.80 17.15
C ALA A 364 -1.69 -7.12 16.44
N LEU A 365 -0.67 -7.72 15.82
CA LEU A 365 -0.79 -9.02 15.13
C LEU A 365 -1.17 -10.15 16.09
N GLU A 366 -0.60 -10.19 17.29
CA GLU A 366 -0.95 -11.18 18.31
C GLU A 366 -2.41 -11.04 18.76
N GLN A 367 -2.89 -9.81 18.96
CA GLN A 367 -4.28 -9.53 19.32
C GLN A 367 -5.26 -9.91 18.19
N LEU A 368 -4.93 -9.56 16.94
CA LEU A 368 -5.75 -9.93 15.79
C LEU A 368 -5.78 -11.44 15.54
N ALA A 369 -4.65 -12.12 15.74
CA ALA A 369 -4.57 -13.58 15.63
C ALA A 369 -5.38 -14.28 16.75
N ALA A 370 -5.30 -13.79 17.98
CA ALA A 370 -6.11 -14.29 19.09
C ALA A 370 -7.61 -14.08 18.84
N ALA A 371 -7.99 -13.03 18.10
CA ALA A 371 -9.35 -12.78 17.67
C ALA A 371 -9.78 -13.56 16.42
N GLY A 372 -8.90 -14.42 15.85
CA GLY A 372 -9.18 -15.22 14.66
C GLY A 372 -9.26 -14.43 13.34
N LYS A 373 -8.87 -13.16 13.33
CA LYS A 373 -8.98 -12.26 12.17
C LYS A 373 -7.84 -12.39 11.18
N ILE A 374 -6.69 -12.86 11.65
CA ILE A 374 -5.51 -13.14 10.83
C ILE A 374 -4.90 -14.47 11.22
N ALA A 375 -4.16 -15.05 10.30
CA ALA A 375 -3.39 -16.27 10.52
C ALA A 375 -1.90 -15.99 10.36
N GLY A 376 -1.08 -16.53 11.28
CA GLY A 376 0.38 -16.49 11.18
C GLY A 376 0.92 -17.86 10.78
N PHE A 377 1.84 -17.91 9.82
CA PHE A 377 2.54 -19.12 9.41
C PHE A 377 4.05 -18.89 9.33
N GLY A 378 4.84 -19.96 9.40
CA GLY A 378 6.30 -19.88 9.52
C GLY A 378 6.77 -19.59 10.95
N ARG A 379 8.12 -19.54 11.15
CA ARG A 379 8.73 -19.33 12.46
C ARG A 379 9.83 -18.27 12.41
N GLY A 380 10.04 -17.55 13.51
CA GLY A 380 11.11 -16.56 13.64
C GLY A 380 11.03 -15.46 12.56
N ARG A 381 12.13 -15.16 11.89
CA ARG A 381 12.21 -14.13 10.85
C ARG A 381 11.41 -14.46 9.56
N SER A 382 11.08 -15.73 9.36
CA SER A 382 10.26 -16.17 8.23
C SER A 382 8.75 -16.16 8.52
N ARG A 383 8.34 -15.78 9.75
CA ARG A 383 6.91 -15.70 10.09
C ARG A 383 6.21 -14.66 9.22
N ARG A 384 5.08 -15.07 8.64
CA ARG A 384 4.21 -14.23 7.80
C ARG A 384 2.79 -14.23 8.35
N TRP A 385 2.08 -13.17 8.05
CA TRP A 385 0.72 -12.92 8.51
C TRP A 385 -0.17 -12.61 7.31
N THR A 386 -1.37 -13.19 7.30
CA THR A 386 -2.37 -12.99 6.25
C THR A 386 -3.76 -13.01 6.86
N THR A 387 -4.73 -12.46 6.15
CA THR A 387 -6.15 -12.66 6.48
C THR A 387 -6.58 -14.07 6.11
N PRO A 388 -7.48 -14.73 6.86
CA PRO A 388 -7.90 -16.10 6.60
C PRO A 388 -8.72 -16.28 5.31
N SER A 389 -9.18 -15.21 4.70
CA SER A 389 -10.09 -15.27 3.58
C SER A 389 -9.38 -15.09 2.25
N VAL A 390 -9.54 -16.10 1.41
CA VAL A 390 -9.22 -16.21 -0.01
C VAL A 390 -7.73 -16.36 -0.28
N PRO A 391 -7.30 -17.48 -0.87
CA PRO A 391 -6.00 -17.54 -1.52
C PRO A 391 -6.02 -16.53 -2.68
N GLY A 392 -5.50 -15.33 -2.41
CA GLY A 392 -5.16 -14.37 -3.46
C GLY A 392 -4.10 -15.04 -4.33
N PHE A 393 -4.38 -15.22 -5.60
CA PHE A 393 -3.32 -15.53 -6.54
C PHE A 393 -2.28 -14.42 -6.42
N PRO A 394 -0.98 -14.75 -6.33
CA PRO A 394 0.05 -13.74 -6.30
C PRO A 394 -0.15 -12.83 -7.52
N THR A 395 -0.06 -11.54 -7.30
CA THR A 395 0.03 -10.52 -8.34
C THR A 395 0.94 -11.04 -9.44
N SER A 396 0.47 -11.07 -10.68
CA SER A 396 1.27 -11.58 -11.79
C SER A 396 2.61 -10.86 -11.80
N LEU A 397 3.66 -11.64 -11.70
CA LEU A 397 5.02 -11.14 -11.83
C LEU A 397 5.19 -10.62 -13.25
N LEU A 398 5.31 -9.33 -13.38
CA LEU A 398 5.61 -8.68 -14.65
C LEU A 398 7.08 -8.94 -14.96
N LEU A 399 7.27 -9.82 -15.92
CA LEU A 399 8.59 -10.28 -16.25
C LEU A 399 9.38 -9.23 -17.03
N PRO A 400 10.69 -9.12 -16.74
CA PRO A 400 11.59 -8.49 -17.68
C PRO A 400 11.39 -9.08 -19.07
N GLY A 401 11.32 -8.23 -20.08
CA GLY A 401 11.17 -8.64 -21.47
C GLY A 401 12.20 -9.68 -21.91
N PRO A 402 12.02 -10.31 -23.08
CA PRO A 402 12.94 -11.32 -23.58
C PRO A 402 14.39 -10.81 -23.52
N LEU A 403 15.31 -11.72 -23.22
CA LEU A 403 16.74 -11.41 -23.30
C LEU A 403 17.03 -10.82 -24.69
N PRO A 404 17.76 -9.69 -24.79
CA PRO A 404 18.11 -9.16 -26.11
C PRO A 404 18.85 -10.24 -26.91
N SER A 405 18.55 -10.27 -28.16
CA SER A 405 19.39 -10.95 -29.14
C SER A 405 20.74 -10.21 -29.17
N ASP A 406 21.83 -10.88 -28.87
CA ASP A 406 23.17 -10.42 -29.15
C ASP A 406 23.36 -10.27 -30.68
#